data_fee23597617c2b5a43f06c19903aec32
#
_entry.id   fee23597617c2b5a43f06c19903aec32
#
_cell.length_a   1.000
_cell.length_b   1.000
_cell.length_c   1.000
_cell.angle_alpha   90.00
_cell.angle_beta   90.00
_cell.angle_gamma   90.00
#
_symmetry.space_group_name_H-M   'P 1'
#
loop_
_entity.id
_entity.type
_entity.pdbx_description
1 polymer ?
#
loop_
_entity_poly.entity_id
_entity_poly.type
_entity_poly.pdbx_seq_one_letter_code
_entity_poly.pdbx_strand_id
1 'polypeptide(L)'
;PQLSEQFNNHIYLKREDRQPVFSYKIRGAYNMMAALSDAQRSAGVLAASAGNHAQGVALAAQKLSIAATIVMPKTTPEIKVTAVKRLQADVILHGNSYDDAKDYALDLVSSRNLTYIPPYDHPLIIAGQATVGVELLEQTQNPNIIFVPVGGGGLISGLAVYIKLIDPLIKIIAVEPDEAPCLQRAL
;
A
#
# COMPACT_ATOMS: atom_id res chain seq x y z
N PRO A 1 23.66 -2.66 12.90
CA PRO A 1 24.64 -3.14 13.90
C PRO A 1 24.01 -3.24 15.29
N GLN A 2 23.44 -2.17 15.86
CA GLN A 2 22.93 -2.17 17.25
C GLN A 2 21.89 -3.27 17.53
N LEU A 3 20.86 -3.44 16.68
CA LEU A 3 19.86 -4.51 16.88
C LEU A 3 20.49 -5.90 16.77
N SER A 4 21.39 -6.09 15.82
CA SER A 4 22.08 -7.38 15.65
C SER A 4 22.92 -7.73 16.87
N GLU A 5 23.62 -6.77 17.46
CA GLU A 5 24.40 -6.94 18.69
C GLU A 5 23.49 -7.21 19.88
N GLN A 6 22.41 -6.41 20.04
CA GLN A 6 21.46 -6.54 21.15
C GLN A 6 20.81 -7.92 21.20
N PHE A 7 20.47 -8.49 20.05
CA PHE A 7 19.79 -9.78 19.97
C PHE A 7 20.68 -10.95 19.58
N ASN A 8 22.00 -10.73 19.51
CA ASN A 8 22.98 -11.72 19.07
C ASN A 8 22.53 -12.48 17.82
N ASN A 9 22.10 -11.73 16.79
CA ASN A 9 21.54 -12.25 15.56
C ASN A 9 21.89 -11.35 14.38
N HIS A 10 21.75 -11.83 13.16
CA HIS A 10 21.87 -11.00 11.95
C HIS A 10 20.52 -10.39 11.60
N ILE A 11 20.32 -9.11 11.92
CA ILE A 11 19.07 -8.38 11.69
C ILE A 11 19.25 -7.38 10.55
N TYR A 12 18.39 -7.50 9.53
CA TYR A 12 18.32 -6.61 8.39
C TYR A 12 16.98 -5.88 8.37
N LEU A 13 16.99 -4.61 7.95
CA LEU A 13 15.78 -3.80 7.81
C LEU A 13 15.56 -3.49 6.34
N LYS A 14 14.45 -3.95 5.75
CA LYS A 14 13.99 -3.49 4.45
C LYS A 14 13.34 -2.13 4.60
N ARG A 15 14.03 -1.08 4.13
CA ARG A 15 13.70 0.33 4.36
C ARG A 15 12.71 0.86 3.33
N GLU A 16 11.44 0.46 3.41
CA GLU A 16 10.37 0.97 2.53
C GLU A 16 9.93 2.41 2.89
N ASP A 17 10.33 2.92 4.05
CA ASP A 17 10.22 4.34 4.42
C ASP A 17 11.14 5.26 3.59
N ARG A 18 12.08 4.71 2.83
CA ARG A 18 12.94 5.46 1.89
C ARG A 18 12.35 5.58 0.48
N GLN A 19 11.20 4.99 0.22
CA GLN A 19 10.44 5.25 -1.00
C GLN A 19 10.05 6.74 -1.10
N PRO A 20 9.85 7.31 -2.29
CA PRO A 20 9.51 8.73 -2.47
C PRO A 20 8.29 9.21 -1.68
N VAL A 21 7.37 8.30 -1.35
CA VAL A 21 6.18 8.56 -0.52
C VAL A 21 6.26 7.86 0.85
N PHE A 22 7.47 7.56 1.32
CA PHE A 22 7.80 7.03 2.63
C PHE A 22 7.09 5.73 2.99
N SER A 23 6.69 4.93 2.00
CA SER A 23 6.05 3.64 2.22
C SER A 23 6.03 2.77 0.95
N TYR A 24 5.86 1.45 1.16
CA TYR A 24 5.72 0.46 0.09
C TYR A 24 4.43 0.62 -0.76
N LYS A 25 3.48 1.43 -0.32
CA LYS A 25 2.16 1.56 -0.98
C LYS A 25 2.23 1.97 -2.45
N ILE A 26 3.27 2.68 -2.83
CA ILE A 26 3.52 3.04 -4.24
C ILE A 26 3.63 1.80 -5.16
N ARG A 27 4.19 0.69 -4.68
CA ARG A 27 4.43 -0.51 -5.49
C ARG A 27 3.12 -1.12 -6.01
N GLY A 28 2.18 -1.41 -5.10
CA GLY A 28 0.87 -1.94 -5.48
C GLY A 28 0.02 -0.95 -6.27
N ALA A 29 0.00 0.31 -5.86
CA ALA A 29 -0.72 1.35 -6.58
C ALA A 29 -0.21 1.48 -8.03
N TYR A 30 1.10 1.59 -8.20
CA TYR A 30 1.71 1.69 -9.53
C TYR A 30 1.43 0.44 -10.37
N ASN A 31 1.62 -0.75 -9.81
CA ASN A 31 1.40 -2.01 -10.53
C ASN A 31 -0.05 -2.14 -11.04
N MET A 32 -1.02 -1.85 -10.19
CA MET A 32 -2.42 -1.88 -10.60
C MET A 32 -2.73 -0.83 -11.67
N MET A 33 -2.27 0.41 -11.48
CA MET A 33 -2.56 1.51 -12.39
C MET A 33 -1.85 1.36 -13.73
N ALA A 34 -0.66 0.75 -13.76
CA ALA A 34 0.07 0.44 -15.00
C ALA A 34 -0.66 -0.61 -15.86
N ALA A 35 -1.48 -1.47 -15.24
CA ALA A 35 -2.27 -2.50 -15.93
C ALA A 35 -3.66 -2.02 -16.39
N LEU A 36 -4.03 -0.76 -16.14
CA LEU A 36 -5.31 -0.21 -16.59
C LEU A 36 -5.37 -0.09 -18.12
N SER A 37 -6.55 -0.35 -18.68
CA SER A 37 -6.85 -0.08 -20.08
C SER A 37 -6.81 1.43 -20.40
N ASP A 38 -6.67 1.77 -21.67
CA ASP A 38 -6.67 3.18 -22.09
C ASP A 38 -7.97 3.89 -21.71
N ALA A 39 -9.10 3.21 -21.78
CA ALA A 39 -10.39 3.75 -21.34
C ALA A 39 -10.41 4.06 -19.83
N GLN A 40 -9.89 3.16 -19.00
CA GLN A 40 -9.78 3.36 -17.56
C GLN A 40 -8.79 4.49 -17.22
N ARG A 41 -7.66 4.56 -17.90
CA ARG A 41 -6.67 5.63 -17.72
C ARG A 41 -7.26 6.99 -18.08
N SER A 42 -8.01 7.06 -19.20
CA SER A 42 -8.65 8.30 -19.66
C SER A 42 -9.77 8.76 -18.72
N ALA A 43 -10.52 7.83 -18.14
CA ALA A 43 -11.55 8.13 -17.15
C ALA A 43 -10.96 8.63 -15.81
N GLY A 44 -9.78 8.15 -15.45
CA GLY A 44 -9.10 8.48 -14.19
C GLY A 44 -9.35 7.48 -13.08
N VAL A 45 -8.66 7.70 -11.96
CA VAL A 45 -8.71 6.82 -10.80
C VAL A 45 -9.16 7.53 -9.54
N LEU A 46 -9.65 6.76 -8.59
CA LEU A 46 -10.06 7.27 -7.29
C LEU A 46 -9.64 6.32 -6.16
N ALA A 47 -9.23 6.89 -5.03
CA ALA A 47 -8.95 6.13 -3.81
C ALA A 47 -9.52 6.85 -2.58
N ALA A 48 -9.95 6.08 -1.58
CA ALA A 48 -10.29 6.57 -0.25
C ALA A 48 -9.12 6.28 0.70
N SER A 49 -8.44 7.31 1.17
CA SER A 49 -7.33 7.15 2.14
C SER A 49 -6.82 8.51 2.63
N ALA A 50 -6.51 8.61 3.92
CA ALA A 50 -5.85 9.77 4.52
C ALA A 50 -4.35 9.51 4.87
N GLY A 51 -3.76 8.44 4.33
CA GLY A 51 -2.42 8.00 4.70
C GLY A 51 -1.52 7.64 3.51
N ASN A 52 -0.68 6.64 3.73
CA ASN A 52 0.33 6.20 2.76
C ASN A 52 -0.24 5.74 1.42
N HIS A 53 -1.44 5.13 1.43
CA HIS A 53 -2.09 4.71 0.18
C HIS A 53 -2.49 5.91 -0.69
N ALA A 54 -3.00 6.98 -0.08
CA ALA A 54 -3.31 8.23 -0.79
C ALA A 54 -2.10 8.77 -1.55
N GLN A 55 -0.95 8.86 -0.87
CA GLN A 55 0.29 9.33 -1.49
C GLN A 55 0.83 8.33 -2.54
N GLY A 56 0.69 7.03 -2.29
CA GLY A 56 1.08 6.00 -3.26
C GLY A 56 0.28 6.09 -4.56
N VAL A 57 -1.05 6.25 -4.48
CA VAL A 57 -1.92 6.44 -5.65
C VAL A 57 -1.61 7.76 -6.35
N ALA A 58 -1.48 8.86 -5.61
CA ALA A 58 -1.19 10.17 -6.19
C ALA A 58 0.15 10.17 -6.96
N LEU A 59 1.22 9.59 -6.40
CA LEU A 59 2.51 9.49 -7.09
C LEU A 59 2.45 8.56 -8.30
N ALA A 60 1.76 7.42 -8.19
CA ALA A 60 1.56 6.51 -9.32
C ALA A 60 0.82 7.21 -10.47
N ALA A 61 -0.25 7.95 -10.14
CA ALA A 61 -1.02 8.74 -11.10
C ALA A 61 -0.17 9.78 -11.81
N GLN A 62 0.61 10.55 -11.05
CA GLN A 62 1.54 11.55 -11.60
C GLN A 62 2.54 10.91 -12.58
N LYS A 63 3.15 9.78 -12.20
CA LYS A 63 4.13 9.08 -13.06
C LYS A 63 3.51 8.47 -14.32
N LEU A 64 2.25 8.07 -14.27
CA LEU A 64 1.53 7.45 -15.38
C LEU A 64 0.67 8.46 -16.18
N SER A 65 0.68 9.72 -15.78
CA SER A 65 -0.14 10.80 -16.39
C SER A 65 -1.63 10.46 -16.38
N ILE A 66 -2.13 9.90 -15.26
CA ILE A 66 -3.53 9.56 -15.03
C ILE A 66 -4.12 10.56 -14.03
N ALA A 67 -5.31 11.08 -14.30
CA ALA A 67 -6.03 11.92 -13.33
C ALA A 67 -6.41 11.10 -12.08
N ALA A 68 -6.11 11.62 -10.89
CA ALA A 68 -6.41 10.94 -9.64
C ALA A 68 -7.20 11.84 -8.69
N THR A 69 -8.25 11.28 -8.09
CA THR A 69 -9.02 11.89 -7.01
C THR A 69 -8.83 11.08 -5.73
N ILE A 70 -8.50 11.76 -4.64
CA ILE A 70 -8.34 11.14 -3.32
C ILE A 70 -9.43 11.68 -2.39
N VAL A 71 -10.25 10.79 -1.85
CA VAL A 71 -11.26 11.14 -0.85
C VAL A 71 -10.68 10.89 0.54
N MET A 72 -10.77 11.91 1.39
CA MET A 72 -10.27 11.88 2.77
C MET A 72 -11.36 12.35 3.74
N PRO A 73 -11.38 11.88 4.99
CA PRO A 73 -12.21 12.48 6.03
C PRO A 73 -11.88 13.96 6.24
N LYS A 74 -12.88 14.76 6.62
CA LYS A 74 -12.68 16.19 6.96
C LYS A 74 -11.74 16.39 8.14
N THR A 75 -11.60 15.39 8.98
CA THR A 75 -10.70 15.36 10.14
C THR A 75 -9.23 15.14 9.78
N THR A 76 -8.92 14.93 8.48
CA THR A 76 -7.54 14.69 8.02
C THR A 76 -6.66 15.92 8.24
N PRO A 77 -5.50 15.78 8.92
CA PRO A 77 -4.56 16.88 9.11
C PRO A 77 -4.11 17.51 7.79
N GLU A 78 -4.02 18.85 7.75
CA GLU A 78 -3.67 19.61 6.54
C GLU A 78 -2.33 19.19 5.92
N ILE A 79 -1.37 18.76 6.73
CA ILE A 79 -0.07 18.29 6.25
C ILE A 79 -0.24 17.07 5.30
N LYS A 80 -1.20 16.17 5.57
CA LYS A 80 -1.48 15.00 4.73
C LYS A 80 -2.22 15.39 3.46
N VAL A 81 -3.17 16.32 3.56
CA VAL A 81 -3.90 16.88 2.42
C VAL A 81 -2.91 17.55 1.46
N THR A 82 -2.06 18.42 1.97
CA THR A 82 -1.03 19.12 1.20
C THR A 82 -0.04 18.17 0.55
N ALA A 83 0.37 17.08 1.23
CA ALA A 83 1.27 16.08 0.66
C ALA A 83 0.69 15.43 -0.60
N VAL A 84 -0.60 15.14 -0.63
CA VAL A 84 -1.28 14.55 -1.79
C VAL A 84 -1.47 15.59 -2.90
N LYS A 85 -1.87 16.82 -2.56
CA LYS A 85 -2.02 17.91 -3.55
C LYS A 85 -0.71 18.23 -4.26
N ARG A 86 0.45 18.17 -3.56
CA ARG A 86 1.78 18.35 -4.16
C ARG A 86 2.10 17.30 -5.24
N LEU A 87 1.46 16.14 -5.19
CA LEU A 87 1.57 15.09 -6.18
C LEU A 87 0.53 15.24 -7.31
N GLN A 88 -0.12 16.40 -7.39
CA GLN A 88 -1.07 16.78 -8.45
C GLN A 88 -2.37 15.95 -8.48
N ALA A 89 -2.72 15.28 -7.39
CA ALA A 89 -4.01 14.63 -7.25
C ALA A 89 -5.04 15.60 -6.65
N ASP A 90 -6.27 15.50 -7.13
CA ASP A 90 -7.42 16.19 -6.53
C ASP A 90 -7.77 15.59 -5.19
N VAL A 91 -8.10 16.43 -4.20
CA VAL A 91 -8.50 15.99 -2.88
C VAL A 91 -9.91 16.47 -2.57
N ILE A 92 -10.76 15.51 -2.21
CA ILE A 92 -12.12 15.76 -1.72
C ILE A 92 -12.14 15.41 -0.22
N LEU A 93 -12.54 16.37 0.61
CA LEU A 93 -12.76 16.14 2.03
C LEU A 93 -14.25 15.84 2.28
N HIS A 94 -14.55 14.59 2.69
CA HIS A 94 -15.92 14.14 2.93
C HIS A 94 -16.03 13.29 4.20
N GLY A 95 -17.16 13.47 4.93
CA GLY A 95 -17.44 12.74 6.16
C GLY A 95 -16.47 13.04 7.30
N ASN A 96 -16.66 12.36 8.41
CA ASN A 96 -15.84 12.51 9.61
C ASN A 96 -14.98 11.25 9.90
N SER A 97 -15.35 10.11 9.31
CA SER A 97 -14.69 8.81 9.43
C SER A 97 -14.10 8.35 8.11
N TYR A 98 -13.27 7.30 8.18
CA TYR A 98 -12.77 6.61 6.98
C TYR A 98 -13.92 5.96 6.19
N ASP A 99 -14.90 5.39 6.89
CA ASP A 99 -16.03 4.71 6.24
C ASP A 99 -16.91 5.70 5.47
N ASP A 100 -17.22 6.88 6.04
CA ASP A 100 -17.92 7.95 5.33
C ASP A 100 -17.19 8.35 4.03
N ALA A 101 -15.88 8.52 4.11
CA ALA A 101 -15.06 8.89 2.96
C ALA A 101 -15.00 7.78 1.91
N LYS A 102 -14.95 6.52 2.34
CA LYS A 102 -14.93 5.35 1.46
C LYS A 102 -16.26 5.16 0.73
N ASP A 103 -17.38 5.26 1.44
CA ASP A 103 -18.72 5.10 0.86
C ASP A 103 -18.96 6.19 -0.21
N TYR A 104 -18.65 7.43 0.12
CA TYR A 104 -18.71 8.53 -0.85
C TYR A 104 -17.77 8.31 -2.05
N ALA A 105 -16.58 7.77 -1.83
CA ALA A 105 -15.65 7.43 -2.88
C ALA A 105 -16.24 6.39 -3.86
N LEU A 106 -16.91 5.36 -3.35
CA LEU A 106 -17.55 4.32 -4.16
C LEU A 106 -18.73 4.87 -4.97
N ASP A 107 -19.50 5.79 -4.41
CA ASP A 107 -20.57 6.50 -5.14
C ASP A 107 -19.99 7.33 -6.30
N LEU A 108 -18.88 8.02 -6.06
CA LEU A 108 -18.18 8.78 -7.11
C LEU A 108 -17.60 7.89 -8.21
N VAL A 109 -17.07 6.72 -7.85
CA VAL A 109 -16.59 5.72 -8.82
C VAL A 109 -17.72 5.35 -9.79
N SER A 110 -18.89 5.02 -9.25
CA SER A 110 -20.06 4.63 -10.04
C SER A 110 -20.60 5.78 -10.90
N SER A 111 -20.76 6.97 -10.34
CA SER A 111 -21.36 8.11 -11.01
C SER A 111 -20.45 8.78 -12.06
N ARG A 112 -19.13 8.69 -11.91
CA ARG A 112 -18.13 9.30 -12.79
C ARG A 112 -17.35 8.28 -13.64
N ASN A 113 -17.70 7.00 -13.57
CA ASN A 113 -17.02 5.90 -14.26
C ASN A 113 -15.50 5.86 -14.01
N LEU A 114 -15.08 6.17 -12.77
CA LEU A 114 -13.68 6.13 -12.36
C LEU A 114 -13.26 4.71 -11.99
N THR A 115 -11.94 4.44 -11.97
CA THR A 115 -11.43 3.17 -11.45
C THR A 115 -11.02 3.34 -9.99
N TYR A 116 -11.61 2.53 -9.10
CA TYR A 116 -11.23 2.50 -7.69
C TYR A 116 -9.90 1.78 -7.51
N ILE A 117 -8.97 2.38 -6.77
CA ILE A 117 -7.69 1.77 -6.41
C ILE A 117 -7.74 1.39 -4.92
N PRO A 118 -7.96 0.10 -4.60
CA PRO A 118 -8.08 -0.35 -3.23
C PRO A 118 -6.74 -0.35 -2.48
N PRO A 119 -6.76 -0.20 -1.13
CA PRO A 119 -5.52 -0.04 -0.35
C PRO A 119 -4.71 -1.33 -0.14
N TYR A 120 -5.30 -2.52 -0.33
CA TYR A 120 -4.65 -3.79 -0.06
C TYR A 120 -5.30 -4.99 -0.77
N ASP A 121 -6.62 -5.11 -0.82
CA ASP A 121 -7.33 -6.30 -1.29
C ASP A 121 -7.64 -6.23 -2.79
N HIS A 122 -6.65 -6.57 -3.59
CA HIS A 122 -6.78 -6.72 -5.05
C HIS A 122 -5.55 -7.48 -5.59
N PRO A 123 -5.71 -8.44 -6.51
CA PRO A 123 -4.58 -9.23 -7.04
C PRO A 123 -3.42 -8.39 -7.55
N LEU A 124 -3.68 -7.33 -8.32
CA LEU A 124 -2.64 -6.44 -8.85
C LEU A 124 -1.96 -5.59 -7.78
N ILE A 125 -2.68 -5.19 -6.71
CA ILE A 125 -2.09 -4.52 -5.55
C ILE A 125 -1.16 -5.49 -4.81
N ILE A 126 -1.64 -6.69 -4.49
CA ILE A 126 -0.89 -7.74 -3.81
C ILE A 126 0.37 -8.11 -4.60
N ALA A 127 0.25 -8.30 -5.91
CA ALA A 127 1.39 -8.58 -6.80
C ALA A 127 2.44 -7.44 -6.79
N GLY A 128 2.00 -6.20 -6.79
CA GLY A 128 2.90 -5.05 -6.64
C GLY A 128 3.64 -5.04 -5.30
N GLN A 129 2.96 -5.37 -4.20
CA GLN A 129 3.58 -5.50 -2.88
C GLN A 129 4.56 -6.67 -2.81
N ALA A 130 4.31 -7.77 -3.55
CA ALA A 130 5.20 -8.92 -3.62
C ALA A 130 6.61 -8.56 -4.12
N THR A 131 6.78 -7.47 -4.88
CA THR A 131 8.10 -6.99 -5.32
C THR A 131 9.06 -6.65 -4.18
N VAL A 132 8.54 -6.37 -2.98
CA VAL A 132 9.37 -6.27 -1.77
C VAL A 132 10.07 -7.59 -1.48
N GLY A 133 9.37 -8.72 -1.67
CA GLY A 133 9.93 -10.06 -1.50
C GLY A 133 11.01 -10.39 -2.53
N VAL A 134 10.82 -9.98 -3.79
CA VAL A 134 11.84 -10.12 -4.84
C VAL A 134 13.14 -9.46 -4.41
N GLU A 135 13.05 -8.16 -4.07
CA GLU A 135 14.22 -7.39 -3.62
C GLU A 135 14.83 -7.92 -2.32
N LEU A 136 14.02 -8.43 -1.39
CA LEU A 136 14.52 -9.04 -0.15
C LEU A 136 15.43 -10.24 -0.45
N LEU A 137 14.99 -11.16 -1.31
CA LEU A 137 15.76 -12.34 -1.65
C LEU A 137 17.03 -12.01 -2.47
N GLU A 138 16.99 -10.93 -3.26
CA GLU A 138 18.16 -10.43 -4.00
C GLU A 138 19.17 -9.73 -3.09
N GLN A 139 18.70 -8.98 -2.08
CA GLN A 139 19.52 -8.14 -1.21
C GLN A 139 20.04 -8.85 0.03
N THR A 140 19.46 -10.00 0.40
CA THR A 140 19.86 -10.76 1.58
C THR A 140 20.25 -12.18 1.19
N GLN A 141 21.27 -12.73 1.86
CA GLN A 141 21.65 -14.14 1.68
C GLN A 141 20.82 -15.01 2.63
N ASN A 142 19.84 -15.75 2.08
CA ASN A 142 19.07 -16.79 2.77
C ASN A 142 18.51 -16.36 4.15
N PRO A 143 17.58 -15.42 4.22
CA PRO A 143 16.98 -15.04 5.49
C PRO A 143 16.17 -16.24 6.05
N ASN A 144 16.34 -16.57 7.34
CA ASN A 144 15.58 -17.67 7.96
C ASN A 144 14.15 -17.24 8.32
N ILE A 145 13.99 -15.96 8.72
CA ILE A 145 12.74 -15.42 9.23
C ILE A 145 12.53 -14.01 8.68
N ILE A 146 11.32 -13.72 8.26
CA ILE A 146 10.92 -12.38 7.81
C ILE A 146 9.72 -11.94 8.67
N PHE A 147 9.89 -10.85 9.42
CA PHE A 147 8.82 -10.20 10.17
C PHE A 147 8.14 -9.16 9.28
N VAL A 148 6.82 -9.26 9.16
CA VAL A 148 6.02 -8.38 8.28
C VAL A 148 4.94 -7.69 9.09
N PRO A 149 4.91 -6.33 9.12
CA PRO A 149 3.80 -5.62 9.76
C PRO A 149 2.52 -5.81 8.95
N VAL A 150 1.42 -6.07 9.64
CA VAL A 150 0.13 -6.36 9.03
C VAL A 150 -0.91 -5.29 9.44
N GLY A 151 -1.60 -4.78 8.44
CA GLY A 151 -2.85 -4.05 8.56
C GLY A 151 -3.91 -4.79 7.75
N GLY A 152 -4.23 -4.32 6.54
CA GLY A 152 -5.18 -4.99 5.64
C GLY A 152 -4.65 -6.22 4.89
N GLY A 153 -3.48 -6.74 5.22
CA GLY A 153 -2.96 -8.02 4.73
C GLY A 153 -2.25 -8.00 3.35
N GLY A 154 -2.41 -6.96 2.53
CA GLY A 154 -1.90 -6.96 1.16
C GLY A 154 -0.38 -7.13 1.01
N LEU A 155 0.42 -6.59 1.94
CA LEU A 155 1.87 -6.76 1.93
C LEU A 155 2.26 -8.21 2.26
N ILE A 156 1.77 -8.72 3.40
CA ILE A 156 2.13 -10.07 3.85
C ILE A 156 1.65 -11.14 2.87
N SER A 157 0.46 -10.96 2.26
CA SER A 157 -0.06 -11.87 1.25
C SER A 157 0.86 -11.94 0.03
N GLY A 158 1.31 -10.77 -0.48
CA GLY A 158 2.24 -10.72 -1.60
C GLY A 158 3.58 -11.36 -1.28
N LEU A 159 4.16 -11.04 -0.11
CA LEU A 159 5.42 -11.61 0.33
C LEU A 159 5.29 -13.12 0.54
N ALA A 160 4.24 -13.56 1.22
CA ALA A 160 4.05 -14.98 1.54
C ALA A 160 3.92 -15.82 0.27
N VAL A 161 3.10 -15.41 -0.68
CA VAL A 161 2.94 -16.13 -1.96
C VAL A 161 4.28 -16.23 -2.68
N TYR A 162 4.97 -15.11 -2.86
CA TYR A 162 6.21 -15.09 -3.63
C TYR A 162 7.34 -15.86 -2.92
N ILE A 163 7.60 -15.56 -1.64
CA ILE A 163 8.72 -16.14 -0.91
C ILE A 163 8.52 -17.65 -0.69
N LYS A 164 7.29 -18.08 -0.36
CA LYS A 164 7.02 -19.52 -0.16
C LYS A 164 7.09 -20.32 -1.45
N LEU A 165 6.87 -19.69 -2.60
CA LEU A 165 7.09 -20.32 -3.90
C LEU A 165 8.58 -20.55 -4.20
N ILE A 166 9.45 -19.62 -3.80
CA ILE A 166 10.90 -19.69 -4.06
C ILE A 166 11.60 -20.54 -2.99
N ASP A 167 11.32 -20.28 -1.72
CA ASP A 167 11.89 -21.01 -0.59
C ASP A 167 10.83 -21.21 0.52
N PRO A 168 10.22 -22.40 0.60
CA PRO A 168 9.21 -22.72 1.60
C PRO A 168 9.74 -22.79 3.03
N LEU A 169 11.07 -22.87 3.25
CA LEU A 169 11.67 -22.96 4.57
C LEU A 169 11.74 -21.61 5.28
N ILE A 170 11.76 -20.49 4.55
CA ILE A 170 11.77 -19.16 5.14
C ILE A 170 10.47 -18.96 5.95
N LYS A 171 10.60 -18.66 7.23
CA LYS A 171 9.45 -18.36 8.08
C LYS A 171 8.99 -16.92 7.87
N ILE A 172 7.69 -16.71 7.65
CA ILE A 172 7.07 -15.39 7.58
C ILE A 172 6.22 -15.21 8.84
N ILE A 173 6.54 -14.18 9.61
CA ILE A 173 5.87 -13.87 10.87
C ILE A 173 5.11 -12.57 10.70
N ALA A 174 3.78 -12.64 10.85
CA ALA A 174 2.91 -11.49 10.90
C ALA A 174 3.08 -10.74 12.23
N VAL A 175 3.16 -9.42 12.17
CA VAL A 175 3.25 -8.56 13.35
C VAL A 175 2.08 -7.57 13.32
N GLU A 176 1.23 -7.63 14.33
CA GLU A 176 0.06 -6.76 14.48
C GLU A 176 0.07 -6.11 15.87
N PRO A 177 -0.52 -4.92 16.03
CA PRO A 177 -0.74 -4.36 17.37
C PRO A 177 -1.89 -5.11 18.07
N ASP A 178 -1.77 -5.26 19.38
CA ASP A 178 -2.77 -5.98 20.21
C ASP A 178 -4.17 -5.35 20.09
N GLU A 179 -4.24 -4.04 19.88
CA GLU A 179 -5.50 -3.31 19.76
C GLU A 179 -6.18 -3.49 18.39
N ALA A 180 -5.44 -3.96 17.38
CA ALA A 180 -5.97 -4.15 16.02
C ALA A 180 -5.46 -5.45 15.36
N PRO A 181 -5.75 -6.63 15.95
CA PRO A 181 -5.27 -7.93 15.46
C PRO A 181 -6.16 -8.43 14.29
N CYS A 182 -6.12 -7.72 13.16
CA CYS A 182 -7.03 -7.98 12.04
C CYS A 182 -6.80 -9.36 11.40
N LEU A 183 -5.56 -9.75 11.18
CA LEU A 183 -5.22 -11.04 10.60
C LEU A 183 -5.51 -12.19 11.57
N GLN A 184 -5.13 -12.03 12.85
CA GLN A 184 -5.40 -13.04 13.87
C GLN A 184 -6.90 -13.34 14.00
N ARG A 185 -7.76 -12.33 13.85
CA ARG A 185 -9.22 -12.51 13.90
C ARG A 185 -9.80 -13.11 12.63
N ALA A 186 -9.08 -13.04 11.51
CA ALA A 186 -9.51 -13.57 10.23
C ALA A 186 -9.13 -15.04 10.01
N LEU A 187 -8.16 -15.56 10.80
CA LEU A 187 -7.71 -16.95 10.80
C LEU A 187 -8.47 -17.79 11.83
#